data_37c8df9bc7e8420a51def10ce859af84
#
_entry.id   37c8df9bc7e8420a51def10ce859af84
#
_cell.length_a   1.000
_cell.length_b   1.000
_cell.length_c   1.000
_cell.angle_alpha   90.00
_cell.angle_beta   90.00
_cell.angle_gamma   90.00
#
_symmetry.space_group_name_H-M   'P 1'
#
loop_
_entity.id
_entity.type
_entity.pdbx_description
1 polymer ?
#
loop_
_entity_poly.entity_id
_entity_poly.type
_entity_poly.pdbx_seq_one_letter_code
_entity_poly.pdbx_strand_id
1 'polypeptide(L)'
;MPELRVDPLTGDKVIVAAERASRPGGGFRAEPAPPVDPETDPFVEGHEDRTPPEVYALRPGGGAPDSPGWTVRVVPNLYPALAPDAAAPPAEANPDLFSASPAAGEHEVVINGPDPVSTLLELAPTQLATAMEVWRERMRVHADASYTHVIVNERREAGASLPHTHAQVYALGFVPAAVARERERFGA
;
A
#
# COMPACT_ATOMS: atom_id res chain seq x y z
N MET A 1 -32.13 -16.52 -3.12
CA MET A 1 -31.66 -17.57 -4.08
C MET A 1 -30.22 -17.24 -4.46
N PRO A 2 -29.35 -18.23 -4.66
CA PRO A 2 -28.02 -18.00 -5.22
C PRO A 2 -28.09 -17.40 -6.63
N GLU A 3 -27.19 -16.47 -6.95
CA GLU A 3 -27.10 -15.86 -8.27
C GLU A 3 -25.64 -15.85 -8.76
N LEU A 4 -25.44 -15.88 -10.06
CA LEU A 4 -24.14 -15.73 -10.71
C LEU A 4 -24.01 -14.30 -11.23
N ARG A 5 -22.99 -13.61 -10.77
CA ARG A 5 -22.61 -12.27 -11.27
C ARG A 5 -21.34 -12.36 -12.10
N VAL A 6 -21.27 -11.53 -13.11
CA VAL A 6 -20.08 -11.37 -13.94
C VAL A 6 -19.52 -9.99 -13.72
N ASP A 7 -18.24 -9.91 -13.35
CA ASP A 7 -17.52 -8.66 -13.29
C ASP A 7 -17.33 -8.13 -14.73
N PRO A 8 -17.83 -6.94 -15.05
CA PRO A 8 -17.71 -6.39 -16.40
C PRO A 8 -16.27 -6.03 -16.78
N LEU A 9 -15.39 -5.79 -15.80
CA LEU A 9 -14.00 -5.40 -16.02
C LEU A 9 -13.09 -6.60 -16.32
N THR A 10 -13.17 -7.63 -15.49
CA THR A 10 -12.30 -8.81 -15.60
C THR A 10 -12.94 -9.97 -16.35
N GLY A 11 -14.27 -10.02 -16.39
CA GLY A 11 -15.04 -11.17 -16.87
C GLY A 11 -15.13 -12.33 -15.86
N ASP A 12 -14.61 -12.13 -14.65
CA ASP A 12 -14.65 -13.13 -13.59
C ASP A 12 -16.11 -13.40 -13.16
N LYS A 13 -16.38 -14.64 -12.78
CA LYS A 13 -17.72 -15.07 -12.36
C LYS A 13 -17.72 -15.30 -10.86
N VAL A 14 -18.69 -14.71 -10.16
CA VAL A 14 -18.85 -14.82 -8.72
C VAL A 14 -20.24 -15.35 -8.39
N ILE A 15 -20.31 -16.39 -7.54
CA ILE A 15 -21.57 -16.90 -7.00
C ILE A 15 -21.90 -16.10 -5.73
N VAL A 16 -23.02 -15.38 -5.75
CA VAL A 16 -23.55 -14.67 -4.59
C VAL A 16 -24.65 -15.52 -3.97
N ALA A 17 -24.46 -15.94 -2.72
CA ALA A 17 -25.39 -16.76 -1.97
C ALA A 17 -25.66 -16.11 -0.61
N ALA A 18 -26.49 -15.08 -0.57
CA ALA A 18 -26.74 -14.23 0.62
C ALA A 18 -27.22 -15.05 1.85
N GLU A 19 -28.00 -16.10 1.62
CA GLU A 19 -28.51 -16.98 2.69
C GLU A 19 -27.37 -17.71 3.45
N ARG A 20 -26.19 -17.88 2.85
CA ARG A 20 -25.03 -18.48 3.51
C ARG A 20 -24.44 -17.61 4.63
N ALA A 21 -24.76 -16.32 4.66
CA ALA A 21 -24.35 -15.44 5.75
C ALA A 21 -24.97 -15.83 7.10
N SER A 22 -26.12 -16.52 7.07
CA SER A 22 -26.84 -16.99 8.26
C SER A 22 -26.34 -18.33 8.82
N ARG A 23 -25.32 -18.95 8.19
CA ARG A 23 -24.78 -20.23 8.67
C ARG A 23 -24.05 -20.06 10.01
N PRO A 24 -24.09 -21.05 10.93
CA PRO A 24 -23.29 -21.01 12.15
C PRO A 24 -21.80 -20.82 11.82
N GLY A 25 -21.13 -19.86 12.49
CA GLY A 25 -19.74 -19.51 12.22
C GLY A 25 -19.52 -18.63 10.98
N GLY A 26 -20.56 -18.12 10.35
CA GLY A 26 -20.49 -17.30 9.13
C GLY A 26 -20.20 -15.82 9.31
N GLY A 27 -19.91 -15.36 10.52
CA GLY A 27 -19.57 -13.96 10.82
C GLY A 27 -18.12 -13.81 11.25
N PHE A 28 -17.30 -13.14 10.46
CA PHE A 28 -16.03 -12.61 10.95
C PHE A 28 -16.36 -11.38 11.82
N ARG A 29 -16.18 -11.49 13.14
CA ARG A 29 -16.05 -10.32 14.00
C ARG A 29 -14.56 -10.11 14.22
N ALA A 30 -14.00 -9.12 13.53
CA ALA A 30 -12.68 -8.65 13.88
C ALA A 30 -12.75 -7.99 15.27
N GLU A 31 -11.84 -8.36 16.16
CA GLU A 31 -11.67 -7.62 17.41
C GLU A 31 -11.16 -6.20 17.08
N PRO A 32 -11.56 -5.16 17.82
CA PRO A 32 -10.98 -3.84 17.65
C PRO A 32 -9.45 -3.92 17.75
N ALA A 33 -8.75 -3.32 16.79
CA ALA A 33 -7.31 -3.21 16.89
C ALA A 33 -6.93 -2.42 18.15
N PRO A 34 -5.86 -2.78 18.86
CA PRO A 34 -5.36 -1.98 19.97
C PRO A 34 -4.99 -0.58 19.44
N PRO A 35 -5.13 0.47 20.26
CA PRO A 35 -4.67 1.81 19.92
C PRO A 35 -3.19 1.79 19.51
N VAL A 36 -2.83 2.71 18.63
CA VAL A 36 -1.41 2.94 18.30
C VAL A 36 -0.71 3.44 19.57
N ASP A 37 0.41 2.82 19.93
CA ASP A 37 1.24 3.26 21.04
C ASP A 37 2.26 4.30 20.54
N PRO A 38 2.09 5.59 20.87
CA PRO A 38 2.98 6.63 20.37
C PRO A 38 4.45 6.46 20.74
N GLU A 39 4.75 5.81 21.87
CA GLU A 39 6.12 5.63 22.37
C GLU A 39 6.93 4.64 21.51
N THR A 40 6.26 3.65 20.93
CA THR A 40 6.89 2.59 20.15
C THR A 40 6.69 2.73 18.65
N ASP A 41 5.76 3.57 18.21
CA ASP A 41 5.42 3.79 16.81
C ASP A 41 6.52 4.59 16.08
N PRO A 42 7.16 4.04 15.03
CA PRO A 42 8.19 4.75 14.28
C PRO A 42 7.64 5.84 13.36
N PHE A 43 6.32 5.92 13.17
CA PHE A 43 5.70 6.85 12.25
C PHE A 43 5.11 8.10 12.91
N VAL A 44 5.10 8.17 14.24
CA VAL A 44 4.69 9.36 14.98
C VAL A 44 5.71 10.48 14.79
N GLU A 45 5.22 11.71 14.70
CA GLU A 45 6.07 12.90 14.68
C GLU A 45 6.98 12.96 15.92
N GLY A 46 8.25 13.25 15.69
CA GLY A 46 9.31 13.21 16.70
C GLY A 46 10.10 11.90 16.69
N HIS A 47 9.73 10.92 15.86
CA HIS A 47 10.43 9.64 15.69
C HIS A 47 11.05 9.50 14.29
N GLU A 48 11.40 10.61 13.65
CA GLU A 48 11.93 10.60 12.29
C GLU A 48 13.23 9.79 12.15
N ASP A 49 13.97 9.66 13.24
CA ASP A 49 15.20 8.87 13.35
C ASP A 49 14.96 7.35 13.38
N ARG A 50 13.71 6.90 13.54
CA ARG A 50 13.35 5.47 13.57
C ARG A 50 12.98 4.88 12.22
N THR A 51 13.08 5.68 11.17
CA THR A 51 12.80 5.29 9.78
C THR A 51 14.00 5.58 8.89
N PRO A 52 14.08 5.01 7.68
CA PRO A 52 15.04 5.48 6.70
C PRO A 52 14.85 6.98 6.42
N PRO A 53 15.89 7.69 5.94
CA PRO A 53 15.78 9.09 5.56
C PRO A 53 14.62 9.33 4.58
N GLU A 54 13.87 10.40 4.78
CA GLU A 54 12.74 10.72 3.95
C GLU A 54 13.14 11.06 2.51
N VAL A 55 12.33 10.60 1.56
CA VAL A 55 12.45 10.98 0.15
C VAL A 55 11.56 12.17 -0.20
N TYR A 56 10.56 12.44 0.65
CA TYR A 56 9.66 13.58 0.52
C TYR A 56 8.94 13.82 1.85
N ALA A 57 8.65 15.08 2.15
CA ALA A 57 7.68 15.44 3.19
C ALA A 57 6.97 16.75 2.85
N LEU A 58 5.68 16.78 3.11
CA LEU A 58 4.91 18.02 3.05
C LEU A 58 4.99 18.72 4.41
N ARG A 59 5.72 19.84 4.46
CA ARG A 59 5.89 20.69 5.66
C ARG A 59 5.39 22.10 5.36
N PRO A 60 4.18 22.46 5.80
CA PRO A 60 3.63 23.81 5.55
C PRO A 60 4.48 24.93 6.11
N GLY A 61 5.16 24.70 7.24
CA GLY A 61 6.06 25.65 7.89
C GLY A 61 7.51 25.61 7.37
N GLY A 62 7.81 24.75 6.39
CA GLY A 62 9.20 24.46 6.02
C GLY A 62 9.92 23.62 7.09
N GLY A 63 11.23 23.44 6.93
CA GLY A 63 12.06 22.66 7.86
C GLY A 63 13.12 21.83 7.14
N ALA A 64 14.06 21.29 7.92
CA ALA A 64 15.06 20.37 7.39
C ALA A 64 14.46 18.99 7.08
N PRO A 65 15.06 18.20 6.18
CA PRO A 65 14.71 16.79 6.06
C PRO A 65 14.83 16.06 7.41
N ASP A 66 14.02 15.03 7.59
CA ASP A 66 13.96 14.21 8.79
C ASP A 66 13.79 15.02 10.09
N SER A 67 12.93 16.06 10.03
CA SER A 67 12.55 16.88 11.19
C SER A 67 11.04 16.99 11.32
N PRO A 68 10.51 17.30 12.51
CA PRO A 68 9.08 17.52 12.74
C PRO A 68 8.47 18.66 11.91
N GLY A 69 7.17 18.86 12.01
CA GLY A 69 6.40 19.89 11.29
C GLY A 69 5.83 19.43 9.96
N TRP A 70 5.88 18.14 9.68
CA TRP A 70 5.28 17.54 8.47
C TRP A 70 3.80 17.18 8.69
N THR A 71 3.05 17.23 7.62
CA THR A 71 1.66 16.74 7.56
C THR A 71 1.55 15.38 6.90
N VAL A 72 2.44 15.09 5.94
CA VAL A 72 2.60 13.78 5.30
C VAL A 72 4.09 13.57 5.06
N ARG A 73 4.58 12.37 5.33
CA ARG A 73 6.00 12.01 5.16
C ARG A 73 6.15 10.75 4.34
N VAL A 74 7.15 10.69 3.47
CA VAL A 74 7.42 9.55 2.61
C VAL A 74 8.84 9.06 2.84
N VAL A 75 8.97 7.79 3.14
CA VAL A 75 10.25 7.13 3.39
C VAL A 75 10.40 5.88 2.52
N PRO A 76 11.61 5.46 2.15
CA PRO A 76 11.82 4.13 1.60
C PRO A 76 11.32 3.06 2.58
N ASN A 77 10.74 1.97 2.06
CA ASN A 77 10.38 0.86 2.94
C ASN A 77 11.66 0.24 3.53
N LEU A 78 11.72 0.06 4.86
CA LEU A 78 12.88 -0.53 5.54
C LEU A 78 13.13 -1.99 5.11
N TYR A 79 12.06 -2.70 4.73
CA TYR A 79 12.11 -4.09 4.23
C TYR A 79 11.48 -4.14 2.82
N PRO A 80 12.16 -3.57 1.81
CA PRO A 80 11.54 -3.36 0.51
C PRO A 80 11.32 -4.68 -0.23
N ALA A 81 10.18 -4.78 -0.91
CA ALA A 81 9.91 -5.88 -1.84
C ALA A 81 10.57 -5.66 -3.21
N LEU A 82 10.95 -4.43 -3.52
CA LEU A 82 11.64 -4.02 -4.75
C LEU A 82 12.87 -3.20 -4.38
N ALA A 83 13.92 -3.31 -5.18
CA ALA A 83 15.11 -2.47 -5.06
C ALA A 83 15.58 -2.00 -6.44
N PRO A 84 16.08 -0.75 -6.57
CA PRO A 84 16.54 -0.23 -7.87
C PRO A 84 17.68 -1.07 -8.48
N ASP A 85 18.52 -1.63 -7.62
CA ASP A 85 19.69 -2.42 -7.93
C ASP A 85 19.54 -3.92 -7.61
N ALA A 86 18.28 -4.44 -7.67
CA ALA A 86 18.00 -5.82 -7.36
C ALA A 86 18.90 -6.79 -8.14
N ALA A 87 19.62 -7.64 -7.42
CA ALA A 87 20.48 -8.64 -8.03
C ALA A 87 19.68 -9.71 -8.79
N ALA A 88 20.30 -10.27 -9.83
CA ALA A 88 19.73 -11.41 -10.52
C ALA A 88 19.56 -12.59 -9.53
N PRO A 89 18.39 -13.28 -9.53
CA PRO A 89 18.20 -14.46 -8.71
C PRO A 89 19.14 -15.58 -9.16
N PRO A 90 19.40 -16.58 -8.30
CA PRO A 90 20.13 -17.78 -8.67
C PRO A 90 19.47 -18.50 -9.87
N ALA A 91 20.26 -19.17 -10.67
CA ALA A 91 19.75 -19.96 -11.78
C ALA A 91 18.82 -21.08 -11.27
N GLU A 92 17.64 -21.19 -11.86
CA GLU A 92 16.68 -22.23 -11.53
C GLU A 92 17.08 -23.59 -12.10
N ALA A 93 16.79 -24.67 -11.35
CA ALA A 93 17.05 -26.04 -11.80
C ALA A 93 16.16 -26.46 -13.01
N ASN A 94 14.96 -25.86 -13.13
CA ASN A 94 14.02 -26.10 -14.23
C ASN A 94 13.53 -24.77 -14.82
N PRO A 95 14.35 -24.09 -15.64
CA PRO A 95 14.03 -22.74 -16.14
C PRO A 95 12.78 -22.71 -17.05
N ASP A 96 12.40 -23.83 -17.67
CA ASP A 96 11.19 -23.92 -18.49
C ASP A 96 9.91 -23.95 -17.65
N LEU A 97 10.01 -24.34 -16.38
CA LEU A 97 8.86 -24.44 -15.47
C LEU A 97 8.84 -23.27 -14.47
N PHE A 98 10.00 -22.84 -14.00
CA PHE A 98 10.18 -21.76 -13.03
C PHE A 98 11.06 -20.67 -13.61
N SER A 99 10.50 -19.48 -13.78
CA SER A 99 11.26 -18.32 -14.21
C SER A 99 11.40 -17.33 -13.05
N ALA A 100 12.59 -16.76 -12.90
CA ALA A 100 12.87 -15.72 -11.93
C ALA A 100 13.62 -14.56 -12.58
N SER A 101 13.32 -13.34 -12.15
CA SER A 101 14.00 -12.13 -12.60
C SER A 101 14.25 -11.19 -11.41
N PRO A 102 15.17 -10.21 -11.52
CA PRO A 102 15.36 -9.22 -10.49
C PRO A 102 14.05 -8.49 -10.15
N ALA A 103 13.74 -8.33 -8.87
CA ALA A 103 12.62 -7.55 -8.41
C ALA A 103 13.01 -6.05 -8.38
N ALA A 104 13.32 -5.51 -9.55
CA ALA A 104 13.75 -4.13 -9.72
C ALA A 104 12.58 -3.15 -9.62
N GLY A 105 12.81 -2.02 -8.95
CA GLY A 105 11.81 -0.96 -8.75
C GLY A 105 11.99 -0.24 -7.43
N GLU A 106 11.01 0.60 -7.10
CA GLU A 106 11.00 1.38 -5.85
C GLU A 106 9.85 0.93 -4.95
N HIS A 107 10.07 0.96 -3.64
CA HIS A 107 9.06 0.65 -2.65
C HIS A 107 9.10 1.67 -1.52
N GLU A 108 8.10 2.54 -1.48
CA GLU A 108 7.98 3.62 -0.52
C GLU A 108 6.82 3.39 0.46
N VAL A 109 6.94 3.98 1.64
CA VAL A 109 5.88 4.10 2.64
C VAL A 109 5.48 5.56 2.73
N VAL A 110 4.19 5.84 2.60
CA VAL A 110 3.61 7.17 2.80
C VAL A 110 2.90 7.17 4.14
N ILE A 111 3.44 7.89 5.11
CA ILE A 111 2.86 8.08 6.43
C ILE A 111 1.76 9.14 6.29
N ASN A 112 0.50 8.74 6.48
CA ASN A 112 -0.68 9.54 6.11
C ASN A 112 -0.94 10.74 7.03
N GLY A 113 -0.29 10.81 8.17
CA GLY A 113 -0.41 11.92 9.11
C GLY A 113 0.53 11.75 10.29
N PRO A 114 0.79 12.80 11.07
CA PRO A 114 1.66 12.75 12.24
C PRO A 114 1.01 12.13 13.47
N ASP A 115 -0.34 12.07 13.51
CA ASP A 115 -1.10 11.57 14.65
C ASP A 115 -1.14 10.04 14.66
N PRO A 116 -1.07 9.40 15.85
CA PRO A 116 -1.03 7.95 16.00
C PRO A 116 -2.44 7.33 15.83
N VAL A 117 -2.96 7.35 14.60
CA VAL A 117 -4.25 6.76 14.22
C VAL A 117 -4.04 5.53 13.33
N SER A 118 -4.96 4.56 13.42
CA SER A 118 -4.77 3.25 12.79
C SER A 118 -5.51 3.06 11.47
N THR A 119 -6.43 3.98 11.13
CA THR A 119 -7.22 3.87 9.91
C THR A 119 -7.39 5.22 9.23
N LEU A 120 -7.63 5.20 7.92
CA LEU A 120 -7.97 6.41 7.15
C LEU A 120 -9.24 7.08 7.66
N LEU A 121 -10.16 6.30 8.26
CA LEU A 121 -11.41 6.82 8.81
C LEU A 121 -11.21 7.73 10.03
N GLU A 122 -10.12 7.52 10.77
CA GLU A 122 -9.77 8.31 11.95
C GLU A 122 -9.09 9.63 11.59
N LEU A 123 -8.59 9.77 10.36
CA LEU A 123 -8.03 11.03 9.88
C LEU A 123 -9.12 12.09 9.67
N ALA A 124 -8.79 13.35 9.97
CA ALA A 124 -9.63 14.46 9.52
C ALA A 124 -9.77 14.45 7.98
N PRO A 125 -10.93 14.79 7.40
CA PRO A 125 -11.11 14.78 5.95
C PRO A 125 -10.07 15.60 5.16
N THR A 126 -9.61 16.72 5.72
CA THR A 126 -8.56 17.55 5.14
C THR A 126 -7.20 16.84 5.16
N GLN A 127 -6.88 16.12 6.23
CA GLN A 127 -5.66 15.34 6.35
C GLN A 127 -5.66 14.17 5.35
N LEU A 128 -6.78 13.45 5.24
CA LEU A 128 -6.94 12.39 4.26
C LEU A 128 -6.77 12.91 2.83
N ALA A 129 -7.41 14.04 2.49
CA ALA A 129 -7.25 14.67 1.18
C ALA A 129 -5.78 15.02 0.90
N THR A 130 -5.07 15.55 1.88
CA THR A 130 -3.64 15.88 1.79
C THR A 130 -2.79 14.63 1.55
N ALA A 131 -3.05 13.54 2.28
CA ALA A 131 -2.37 12.26 2.08
C ALA A 131 -2.59 11.71 0.66
N MET A 132 -3.83 11.75 0.15
CA MET A 132 -4.17 11.31 -1.21
C MET A 132 -3.50 12.18 -2.29
N GLU A 133 -3.34 13.48 -2.07
CA GLU A 133 -2.57 14.36 -2.96
C GLU A 133 -1.09 13.91 -3.03
N VAL A 134 -0.49 13.56 -1.88
CA VAL A 134 0.88 13.05 -1.84
C VAL A 134 0.99 11.68 -2.52
N TRP A 135 0.02 10.76 -2.33
CA TRP A 135 0.01 9.49 -3.08
C TRP A 135 0.05 9.74 -4.58
N ARG A 136 -0.81 10.64 -5.07
CA ARG A 136 -0.86 11.02 -6.49
C ARG A 136 0.46 11.62 -6.96
N GLU A 137 1.09 12.44 -6.14
CA GLU A 137 2.39 13.04 -6.47
C GLU A 137 3.48 11.98 -6.56
N ARG A 138 3.52 11.02 -5.62
CA ARG A 138 4.49 9.91 -5.70
C ARG A 138 4.25 9.03 -6.94
N MET A 139 3.01 8.79 -7.33
CA MET A 139 2.70 8.11 -8.60
C MET A 139 3.27 8.87 -9.80
N ARG A 140 3.24 10.20 -9.79
CA ARG A 140 3.81 11.03 -10.87
C ARG A 140 5.34 10.99 -10.88
N VAL A 141 5.96 11.01 -9.71
CA VAL A 141 7.42 10.88 -9.60
C VAL A 141 7.89 9.56 -10.20
N HIS A 142 7.11 8.50 -10.06
CA HIS A 142 7.40 7.17 -10.63
C HIS A 142 6.70 6.92 -11.99
N ALA A 143 6.41 7.97 -12.76
CA ALA A 143 5.70 7.84 -14.04
C ALA A 143 6.44 7.02 -15.11
N ASP A 144 7.75 6.88 -14.97
CA ASP A 144 8.58 6.04 -15.86
C ASP A 144 8.48 4.54 -15.55
N ALA A 145 7.90 4.15 -14.42
CA ALA A 145 7.62 2.75 -14.11
C ALA A 145 6.54 2.19 -15.05
N SER A 146 6.61 0.89 -15.36
CA SER A 146 5.58 0.23 -16.17
C SER A 146 4.20 0.28 -15.50
N TYR A 147 4.18 0.26 -14.16
CA TYR A 147 2.99 0.41 -13.34
C TYR A 147 3.34 0.91 -11.94
N THR A 148 2.59 1.89 -11.44
CA THR A 148 2.69 2.32 -10.05
C THR A 148 1.48 1.83 -9.28
N HIS A 149 1.71 1.06 -8.22
CA HIS A 149 0.68 0.49 -7.37
C HIS A 149 0.68 1.16 -6.01
N VAL A 150 -0.47 1.73 -5.63
CA VAL A 150 -0.68 2.27 -4.29
C VAL A 150 -1.61 1.33 -3.53
N ILE A 151 -1.17 0.89 -2.36
CA ILE A 151 -1.97 0.05 -1.48
C ILE A 151 -2.05 0.63 -0.07
N VAL A 152 -3.15 0.37 0.60
CA VAL A 152 -3.34 0.64 2.03
C VAL A 152 -3.77 -0.65 2.69
N ASN A 153 -2.96 -1.13 3.61
CA ASN A 153 -3.30 -2.26 4.47
C ASN A 153 -3.61 -1.73 5.85
N GLU A 154 -4.85 -1.82 6.26
CA GLU A 154 -5.26 -1.40 7.60
C GLU A 154 -5.54 -2.60 8.46
N ARG A 155 -5.03 -2.56 9.68
CA ARG A 155 -5.15 -3.61 10.68
C ARG A 155 -4.39 -4.89 10.29
N ARG A 156 -4.24 -5.74 11.28
CA ARG A 156 -3.51 -6.99 11.18
C ARG A 156 -4.14 -7.97 10.18
N GLU A 157 -5.46 -7.95 10.07
CA GLU A 157 -6.23 -8.82 9.17
C GLU A 157 -5.96 -8.52 7.69
N ALA A 158 -5.61 -7.28 7.37
CA ALA A 158 -5.19 -6.89 6.02
C ALA A 158 -3.67 -7.01 5.80
N GLY A 159 -2.92 -7.47 6.81
CA GLY A 159 -1.47 -7.64 6.70
C GLY A 159 -0.66 -6.41 7.07
N ALA A 160 -1.24 -5.41 7.74
CA ALA A 160 -0.48 -4.29 8.28
C ALA A 160 0.48 -4.78 9.37
N SER A 161 1.77 -4.49 9.22
CA SER A 161 2.80 -4.78 10.22
C SER A 161 2.90 -3.72 11.30
N LEU A 162 2.57 -2.47 10.96
CA LEU A 162 2.50 -1.34 11.88
C LEU A 162 1.07 -0.83 11.94
N PRO A 163 0.58 -0.47 13.14
CA PRO A 163 -0.80 -0.04 13.30
C PRO A 163 -1.06 1.39 12.78
N HIS A 164 -0.04 2.26 12.75
CA HIS A 164 -0.18 3.64 12.25
C HIS A 164 -0.61 3.65 10.77
N THR A 165 -1.61 4.47 10.43
CA THR A 165 -2.14 4.52 9.05
C THR A 165 -1.09 4.98 8.05
N HIS A 166 -0.83 4.14 7.07
CA HIS A 166 0.12 4.43 6.00
C HIS A 166 -0.30 3.77 4.69
N ALA A 167 0.12 4.36 3.58
CA ALA A 167 0.05 3.73 2.27
C ALA A 167 1.44 3.22 1.87
N GLN A 168 1.47 2.32 0.91
CA GLN A 168 2.70 1.87 0.27
C GLN A 168 2.61 2.15 -1.22
N VAL A 169 3.70 2.62 -1.80
CA VAL A 169 3.82 2.89 -3.24
C VAL A 169 4.87 1.97 -3.82
N TYR A 170 4.47 1.20 -4.82
CA TYR A 170 5.35 0.30 -5.56
C TYR A 170 5.51 0.83 -6.99
N ALA A 171 6.72 1.13 -7.41
CA ALA A 171 7.04 1.42 -8.79
C ALA A 171 7.54 0.14 -9.47
N LEU A 172 6.68 -0.49 -10.26
CA LEU A 172 6.91 -1.83 -10.83
C LEU A 172 7.48 -1.72 -12.24
N GLY A 173 8.48 -2.56 -12.56
CA GLY A 173 9.00 -2.74 -13.91
C GLY A 173 8.09 -3.56 -14.84
N PHE A 174 6.90 -3.94 -14.39
CA PHE A 174 5.93 -4.73 -15.16
C PHE A 174 4.49 -4.30 -14.83
N VAL A 175 3.56 -4.61 -15.72
CA VAL A 175 2.12 -4.43 -15.47
C VAL A 175 1.55 -5.74 -14.90
N PRO A 176 0.90 -5.72 -13.70
CA PRO A 176 0.26 -6.90 -13.14
C PRO A 176 -0.78 -7.49 -14.09
N ALA A 177 -0.86 -8.83 -14.17
CA ALA A 177 -1.72 -9.52 -15.13
C ALA A 177 -3.22 -9.18 -14.99
N ALA A 178 -3.70 -8.91 -13.76
CA ALA A 178 -5.07 -8.47 -13.53
C ALA A 178 -5.34 -7.11 -14.20
N VAL A 179 -4.43 -6.14 -13.99
CA VAL A 179 -4.51 -4.81 -14.60
C VAL A 179 -4.38 -4.87 -16.13
N ALA A 180 -3.51 -5.72 -16.65
CA ALA A 180 -3.36 -5.91 -18.10
C ALA A 180 -4.68 -6.40 -18.73
N ARG A 181 -5.35 -7.39 -18.10
CA ARG A 181 -6.66 -7.90 -18.55
C ARG A 181 -7.75 -6.83 -18.51
N GLU A 182 -7.79 -6.00 -17.46
CA GLU A 182 -8.72 -4.88 -17.39
C GLU A 182 -8.50 -3.88 -18.53
N ARG A 183 -7.25 -3.50 -18.77
CA ARG A 183 -6.88 -2.59 -19.87
C ARG A 183 -7.30 -3.12 -21.24
N GLU A 184 -7.14 -4.41 -21.50
CA GLU A 184 -7.61 -5.03 -22.76
C GLU A 184 -9.12 -4.90 -22.93
N ARG A 185 -9.89 -5.05 -21.86
CA ARG A 185 -11.36 -4.92 -21.92
C ARG A 185 -11.84 -3.48 -22.09
N PHE A 186 -11.10 -2.51 -21.57
CA PHE A 186 -11.40 -1.09 -21.82
C PHE A 186 -10.99 -0.62 -23.21
N GLY A 187 -10.06 -1.29 -23.87
CA GLY A 187 -9.59 -0.98 -25.22
C GLY A 187 -10.39 -1.68 -26.34
N ALA A 188 -11.35 -2.54 -25.99
CA ALA A 188 -12.20 -3.26 -26.92
C ALA A 188 -13.55 -2.55 -27.05
#